data_5f371025b22ecfbd9871487554e9a556
#
_entry.id   5f371025b22ecfbd9871487554e9a556
#
_cell.length_a   1.000
_cell.length_b   1.000
_cell.length_c   1.000
_cell.angle_alpha   90.00
_cell.angle_beta   90.00
_cell.angle_gamma   90.00
#
_symmetry.space_group_name_H-M   'P 1'
#
loop_
_entity.id
_entity.type
_entity.pdbx_description
1 polymer ?
#
loop_
_entity_poly.entity_id
_entity_poly.type
_entity_poly.pdbx_seq_one_letter_code
_entity_poly.pdbx_strand_id
1 'polypeptide(L)'
;PLGIENDEIFDFQTQHTAIRIPLNQVIYIETSPQKHYVILHGTNNQMTFRANLKDLEKASPSLVSCHRSYLINPNNIIRINKLKREVEMTDGSICPFSRTKAKMLMDTFKRRNLQ
;
A
#
# COMPACT_ATOMS: atom_id res chain seq x y z
N PRO A 1 -21.09 -5.11 15.03
CA PRO A 1 -19.73 -5.58 14.90
C PRO A 1 -19.21 -5.56 13.48
N LEU A 2 -20.12 -5.55 12.54
CA LEU A 2 -19.75 -5.51 11.15
C LEU A 2 -19.01 -4.21 10.85
N GLY A 3 -17.85 -4.31 10.30
CA GLY A 3 -17.07 -3.15 9.96
C GLY A 3 -16.05 -2.76 11.00
N ILE A 4 -16.06 -3.38 12.15
CA ILE A 4 -15.07 -3.08 13.19
C ILE A 4 -13.67 -3.39 12.68
N GLU A 5 -13.53 -4.48 11.95
CA GLU A 5 -12.25 -4.87 11.39
C GLU A 5 -11.73 -3.86 10.37
N ASN A 6 -12.57 -2.93 9.93
CA ASN A 6 -12.19 -1.93 8.93
C ASN A 6 -11.85 -0.59 9.56
N ASP A 7 -11.80 -0.53 10.89
CA ASP A 7 -11.50 0.72 11.59
C ASP A 7 -10.01 0.95 11.79
N GLU A 8 -9.19 0.15 11.15
CA GLU A 8 -7.75 0.31 11.26
C GLU A 8 -7.34 1.67 10.68
N ILE A 9 -6.40 2.31 11.38
CA ILE A 9 -5.96 3.66 11.02
C ILE A 9 -4.53 3.59 10.52
N PHE A 10 -4.28 4.32 9.43
CA PHE A 10 -2.92 4.59 8.99
C PHE A 10 -2.46 5.84 9.71
N ASP A 11 -1.48 5.69 10.60
CA ASP A 11 -0.99 6.77 11.44
C ASP A 11 0.52 6.81 11.32
N PHE A 12 1.03 7.87 10.73
CA PHE A 12 2.46 7.99 10.48
C PHE A 12 2.93 9.38 10.85
N GLN A 13 3.94 9.43 11.73
CA GLN A 13 4.43 10.70 12.22
C GLN A 13 5.96 10.72 12.23
N THR A 14 6.51 11.83 11.78
CA THR A 14 7.94 12.12 11.88
C THR A 14 8.07 13.55 12.36
N GLN A 15 9.30 14.04 12.46
CA GLN A 15 9.48 15.46 12.79
C GLN A 15 9.03 16.38 11.65
N HIS A 16 8.77 15.84 10.48
CA HIS A 16 8.40 16.66 9.30
C HIS A 16 6.94 16.54 8.92
N THR A 17 6.25 15.48 9.33
CA THR A 17 4.89 15.26 8.87
C THR A 17 4.12 14.43 9.88
N ALA A 18 2.80 14.59 9.87
CA ALA A 18 1.89 13.78 10.68
C ALA A 18 0.66 13.51 9.81
N ILE A 19 0.37 12.21 9.60
CA ILE A 19 -0.74 11.79 8.77
C ILE A 19 -1.56 10.78 9.54
N ARG A 20 -2.87 10.95 9.53
CA ARG A 20 -3.79 9.99 10.16
C ARG A 20 -5.05 9.90 9.29
N ILE A 21 -5.22 8.76 8.64
CA ILE A 21 -6.40 8.51 7.81
C ILE A 21 -6.82 7.05 7.98
N PRO A 22 -8.09 6.73 7.71
CA PRO A 22 -8.48 5.32 7.71
C PRO A 22 -7.62 4.52 6.73
N LEU A 23 -7.18 3.35 7.16
CA LEU A 23 -6.28 2.54 6.33
C LEU A 23 -6.97 2.13 5.03
N ASN A 24 -8.29 1.90 5.03
CA ASN A 24 -8.98 1.50 3.81
C ASN A 24 -8.98 2.60 2.75
N GLN A 25 -8.61 3.83 3.11
CA GLN A 25 -8.48 4.91 2.15
C GLN A 25 -7.09 4.96 1.52
N VAL A 26 -6.17 4.14 1.97
CA VAL A 26 -4.83 4.05 1.36
C VAL A 26 -4.88 3.00 0.26
N ILE A 27 -4.59 3.40 -0.98
CA ILE A 27 -4.52 2.46 -2.10
C ILE A 27 -3.10 1.91 -2.19
N TYR A 28 -2.14 2.81 -2.36
CA TYR A 28 -0.73 2.41 -2.39
C TYR A 28 0.14 3.65 -2.19
N ILE A 29 1.41 3.39 -1.89
CA ILE A 29 2.40 4.45 -1.70
C ILE A 29 3.61 4.11 -2.58
N GLU A 30 4.12 5.10 -3.28
CA GLU A 30 5.28 4.90 -4.14
C GLU A 30 6.36 5.93 -3.84
N THR A 31 7.59 5.61 -4.20
CA THR A 31 8.67 6.58 -4.08
C THR A 31 8.44 7.71 -5.09
N SER A 32 8.71 8.93 -4.65
CA SER A 32 8.61 10.10 -5.50
C SER A 32 9.89 10.27 -6.33
N PRO A 33 9.81 10.89 -7.52
CA PRO A 33 11.03 11.31 -8.21
C PRO A 33 11.87 12.26 -7.35
N GLN A 34 11.23 13.01 -6.45
CA GLN A 34 11.95 13.87 -5.52
C GLN A 34 12.54 13.01 -4.41
N LYS A 35 13.86 13.12 -4.25
CA LYS A 35 14.59 12.31 -3.27
C LYS A 35 14.03 12.53 -1.87
N HIS A 36 13.89 11.44 -1.12
CA HIS A 36 13.41 11.42 0.27
C HIS A 36 11.90 11.67 0.42
N TYR A 37 11.15 11.68 -0.67
CA TYR A 37 9.71 11.87 -0.64
C TYR A 37 8.98 10.67 -1.18
N VAL A 38 7.76 10.48 -0.73
CA VAL A 38 6.85 9.44 -1.21
C VAL A 38 5.54 10.07 -1.63
N ILE A 39 4.79 9.35 -2.46
CA ILE A 39 3.46 9.76 -2.90
C ILE A 39 2.47 8.73 -2.40
N LEU A 40 1.54 9.15 -1.55
CA LEU A 40 0.47 8.29 -1.06
C LEU A 40 -0.76 8.52 -1.94
N HIS A 41 -1.25 7.46 -2.54
CA HIS A 41 -2.45 7.50 -3.37
C HIS A 41 -3.61 7.00 -2.54
N GLY A 42 -4.54 7.88 -2.24
CA GLY A 42 -5.74 7.55 -1.48
C GLY A 42 -6.96 7.47 -2.35
N THR A 43 -8.08 7.08 -1.75
CA THR A 43 -9.33 6.92 -2.49
C THR A 43 -9.85 8.26 -3.02
N ASN A 44 -9.58 9.34 -2.31
CA ASN A 44 -10.12 10.66 -2.67
C ASN A 44 -9.06 11.68 -3.02
N ASN A 45 -7.80 11.40 -2.71
CA ASN A 45 -6.76 12.39 -2.93
C ASN A 45 -5.40 11.73 -2.98
N GLN A 46 -4.40 12.55 -3.20
CA GLN A 46 -3.02 12.15 -3.30
C GLN A 46 -2.20 13.09 -2.43
N MET A 47 -1.25 12.55 -1.69
CA MET A 47 -0.38 13.34 -0.82
C MET A 47 1.07 13.01 -1.09
N THR A 48 1.91 14.03 -1.12
CA THR A 48 3.35 13.86 -1.21
C THR A 48 3.97 14.35 0.09
N PHE A 49 4.83 13.54 0.71
CA PHE A 49 5.44 13.93 1.98
C PHE A 49 6.80 13.25 2.15
N ARG A 50 7.58 13.77 3.08
CA ARG A 50 8.92 13.29 3.34
C ARG A 50 8.86 12.01 4.16
N ALA A 51 9.37 10.91 3.58
CA ALA A 51 9.39 9.62 4.24
C ALA A 51 10.13 8.63 3.36
N ASN A 52 10.41 7.44 3.89
CA ASN A 52 10.85 6.32 3.07
C ASN A 52 9.91 5.14 3.30
N LEU A 53 9.87 4.22 2.34
CA LEU A 53 8.92 3.13 2.37
C LEU A 53 9.16 2.15 3.53
N LYS A 54 10.40 1.98 3.94
CA LYS A 54 10.71 1.08 5.06
C LYS A 54 10.08 1.53 6.36
N ASP A 55 10.12 2.83 6.62
CA ASP A 55 9.52 3.37 7.84
C ASP A 55 8.00 3.25 7.79
N LEU A 56 7.43 3.47 6.61
CA LEU A 56 5.98 3.33 6.43
C LEU A 56 5.54 1.88 6.62
N GLU A 57 6.32 0.95 6.11
CA GLU A 57 6.02 -0.47 6.27
C GLU A 57 6.02 -0.87 7.75
N LYS A 58 6.99 -0.35 8.50
CA LYS A 58 7.04 -0.63 9.94
C LYS A 58 5.87 -0.01 10.68
N ALA A 59 5.48 1.19 10.28
CA ALA A 59 4.39 1.89 10.95
C ALA A 59 3.02 1.26 10.64
N SER A 60 2.91 0.60 9.49
CA SER A 60 1.64 0.02 9.07
C SER A 60 1.88 -1.38 8.51
N PRO A 61 1.94 -2.40 9.39
CA PRO A 61 2.23 -3.76 8.94
C PRO A 61 1.21 -4.35 7.98
N SER A 62 0.03 -3.74 7.87
CA SER A 62 -0.98 -4.21 6.92
C SER A 62 -0.64 -3.88 5.48
N LEU A 63 0.27 -2.94 5.25
CA LEU A 63 0.73 -2.62 3.91
C LEU A 63 1.83 -3.59 3.49
N VAL A 64 1.89 -3.89 2.22
CA VAL A 64 2.77 -4.93 1.69
C VAL A 64 3.77 -4.31 0.72
N SER A 65 5.04 -4.58 0.96
CA SER A 65 6.11 -4.15 0.05
C SER A 65 6.17 -5.13 -1.12
N CYS A 66 5.56 -4.79 -2.22
CA CYS A 66 5.54 -5.65 -3.41
C CYS A 66 6.68 -5.35 -4.37
N HIS A 67 7.35 -4.23 -4.18
CA HIS A 67 8.43 -3.76 -5.04
C HIS A 67 9.24 -2.77 -4.22
N ARG A 68 10.52 -2.59 -4.53
CA ARG A 68 11.35 -1.67 -3.73
C ARG A 68 10.82 -0.24 -3.76
N SER A 69 10.00 0.10 -4.75
CA SER A 69 9.45 1.44 -4.89
C SER A 69 7.95 1.52 -4.62
N TYR A 70 7.32 0.43 -4.20
CA TYR A 70 5.87 0.38 -4.03
C TYR A 70 5.48 -0.35 -2.76
N LEU A 71 4.58 0.26 -2.02
CA LEU A 71 3.97 -0.30 -0.81
C LEU A 71 2.46 -0.27 -1.03
N ILE A 72 1.80 -1.41 -1.09
CA ILE A 72 0.39 -1.48 -1.48
C ILE A 72 -0.47 -1.93 -0.32
N ASN A 73 -1.74 -1.55 -0.38
CA ASN A 73 -2.74 -2.03 0.56
C ASN A 73 -3.44 -3.24 -0.06
N PRO A 74 -3.19 -4.45 0.47
CA PRO A 74 -3.75 -5.65 -0.15
C PRO A 74 -5.27 -5.69 -0.16
N ASN A 75 -5.94 -4.95 0.74
CA ASN A 75 -7.40 -4.89 0.73
C ASN A 75 -7.94 -4.16 -0.50
N ASN A 76 -7.10 -3.40 -1.16
CA ASN A 76 -7.50 -2.63 -2.34
C ASN A 76 -6.95 -3.21 -3.63
N ILE A 77 -6.61 -4.51 -3.64
CA ILE A 77 -6.20 -5.21 -4.85
C ILE A 77 -7.44 -5.78 -5.53
N ILE A 78 -7.56 -5.52 -6.83
CA ILE A 78 -8.58 -6.14 -7.64
C ILE A 78 -8.06 -7.40 -8.31
N ARG A 79 -6.85 -7.33 -8.86
CA ARG A 79 -6.32 -8.39 -9.70
C ARG A 79 -4.81 -8.41 -9.67
N ILE A 80 -4.25 -9.62 -9.71
CA ILE A 80 -2.82 -9.80 -9.86
C ILE A 80 -2.57 -10.46 -11.21
N ASN A 81 -1.79 -9.79 -12.06
CA ASN A 81 -1.39 -10.35 -13.35
C ASN A 81 -0.01 -10.96 -13.18
N LYS A 82 0.04 -12.28 -13.06
CA LYS A 82 1.30 -12.99 -12.77
C LYS A 82 2.28 -12.90 -13.93
N LEU A 83 1.75 -12.91 -15.14
CA LEU A 83 2.57 -12.93 -16.33
C LEU A 83 3.32 -11.62 -16.49
N LYS A 84 2.64 -10.51 -16.31
CA LYS A 84 3.23 -9.19 -16.43
C LYS A 84 3.83 -8.68 -15.13
N ARG A 85 3.62 -9.38 -14.03
CA ARG A 85 4.04 -8.97 -12.70
C ARG A 85 3.51 -7.58 -12.35
N GLU A 86 2.19 -7.48 -12.43
CA GLU A 86 1.46 -6.24 -12.14
C GLU A 86 0.30 -6.51 -11.20
N VAL A 87 0.00 -5.53 -10.35
CA VAL A 87 -1.14 -5.56 -9.44
C VAL A 87 -2.08 -4.43 -9.85
N GLU A 88 -3.34 -4.76 -10.06
CA GLU A 88 -4.35 -3.74 -10.35
C GLU A 88 -5.08 -3.40 -9.07
N MET A 89 -5.13 -2.12 -8.74
CA MET A 89 -5.74 -1.62 -7.52
C MET A 89 -7.16 -1.14 -7.78
N THR A 90 -7.92 -0.93 -6.70
CA THR A 90 -9.34 -0.54 -6.80
C THR A 90 -9.56 0.78 -7.54
N ASP A 91 -8.58 1.65 -7.58
CA ASP A 91 -8.69 2.92 -8.31
C ASP A 91 -8.26 2.80 -9.77
N GLY A 92 -7.96 1.60 -10.23
CA GLY A 92 -7.49 1.37 -11.59
C GLY A 92 -5.99 1.50 -11.77
N SER A 93 -5.26 1.89 -10.75
CA SER A 93 -3.81 2.01 -10.82
C SER A 93 -3.16 0.64 -11.00
N ILE A 94 -2.04 0.62 -11.71
CA ILE A 94 -1.24 -0.58 -11.92
C ILE A 94 0.09 -0.42 -11.21
N CYS A 95 0.39 -1.33 -10.29
CA CYS A 95 1.65 -1.31 -9.55
C CYS A 95 2.47 -2.53 -9.94
N PRO A 96 3.77 -2.37 -10.21
CA PRO A 96 4.61 -3.55 -10.50
C PRO A 96 4.92 -4.30 -9.22
N PHE A 97 5.22 -5.59 -9.35
CA PHE A 97 5.79 -6.32 -8.22
C PHE A 97 7.04 -7.04 -8.70
N SER A 98 7.97 -7.26 -7.78
CA SER A 98 9.21 -7.92 -8.12
C SER A 98 9.03 -9.42 -8.06
N ARG A 99 9.88 -10.13 -8.81
CA ARG A 99 9.83 -11.58 -8.86
C ARG A 99 9.96 -12.19 -7.45
N THR A 100 10.84 -11.64 -6.64
CA THR A 100 11.09 -12.19 -5.31
C THR A 100 9.93 -11.99 -4.35
N LYS A 101 9.01 -11.06 -4.67
CA LYS A 101 7.84 -10.79 -3.82
C LYS A 101 6.59 -11.53 -4.27
N ALA A 102 6.67 -12.24 -5.39
CA ALA A 102 5.48 -12.84 -6.01
C ALA A 102 4.76 -13.81 -5.07
N LYS A 103 5.51 -14.71 -4.44
CA LYS A 103 4.89 -15.72 -3.58
C LYS A 103 4.20 -15.09 -2.37
N MET A 104 4.88 -14.19 -1.70
CA MET A 104 4.31 -13.50 -0.54
C MET A 104 3.05 -12.73 -0.93
N LEU A 105 3.09 -12.05 -2.08
CA LEU A 105 1.96 -11.27 -2.54
C LEU A 105 0.76 -12.17 -2.85
N MET A 106 0.99 -13.29 -3.53
CA MET A 106 -0.09 -14.21 -3.83
C MET A 106 -0.68 -14.83 -2.57
N ASP A 107 0.17 -15.19 -1.60
CA ASP A 107 -0.30 -15.75 -0.34
C ASP A 107 -1.15 -14.74 0.41
N THR A 108 -0.73 -13.48 0.44
CA THR A 108 -1.49 -12.42 1.10
C THR A 108 -2.84 -12.21 0.42
N PHE A 109 -2.85 -12.18 -0.89
CA PHE A 109 -4.08 -11.99 -1.66
C PHE A 109 -5.05 -13.14 -1.43
N LYS A 110 -4.56 -14.38 -1.44
CA LYS A 110 -5.40 -15.56 -1.21
C LYS A 110 -6.02 -15.56 0.17
N ARG A 111 -5.23 -15.21 1.20
CA ARG A 111 -5.74 -15.18 2.56
C ARG A 111 -6.91 -14.24 2.69
N ARG A 112 -6.83 -13.07 2.05
CA ARG A 112 -7.90 -12.07 2.15
C ARG A 112 -9.14 -12.54 1.40
N ASN A 113 -8.95 -13.29 0.32
CA ASN A 113 -10.08 -13.81 -0.44
C ASN A 113 -10.82 -14.95 0.26
N LEU A 114 -10.18 -15.58 1.22
CA LEU A 114 -10.80 -16.69 1.95
C LEU A 114 -11.71 -16.23 3.08
N GLN A 115 -11.81 -14.94 3.31
CA GLN A 115 -12.63 -14.40 4.40
C GLN A 115 -14.02 -13.96 4.01
#